data_9536a1e20d05dea6c7df6b9037922805
#
_entry.id   9536a1e20d05dea6c7df6b9037922805
#
_cell.length_a   1.000
_cell.length_b   1.000
_cell.length_c   1.000
_cell.angle_alpha   90.00
_cell.angle_beta   90.00
_cell.angle_gamma   90.00
#
_symmetry.space_group_name_H-M   'P 1'
#
loop_
_entity.id
_entity.type
_entity.pdbx_description
1 polymer ?
#
loop_
_entity_poly.entity_id
_entity_poly.type
_entity_poly.pdbx_seq_one_letter_code
_entity_poly.pdbx_strand_id
1 'polypeptide(L)'
;MNCMNCGAPLGRSMYCPSCGKNVQQQKKAEHLSNLYYNQGLEKAQIRDLSGAEDLLLRSLKFNKLNIPARNLLGLVYYEMGEAVSALSEWIISKNFQRKDNLASDYIERLQKEANKLDSINLSIKKFNEALRCCREGNEDVAVIQLKKIIQQNHRLIKAHHLLALIYIHQEKYEKARKILKKAIRIDRTNSTTLRYLKEVEEKTGTATNLDSRWTLRERRHAEAEESSTYQVDNEIIIQPPAFRESSA
;
A
#
# COMPACT_ATOMS: atom_id res chain seq x y z
N MET A 1 22.10 15.06 6.92
CA MET A 1 21.09 16.05 7.41
C MET A 1 21.63 17.46 7.29
N ASN A 2 20.83 18.38 6.78
CA ASN A 2 21.19 19.79 6.67
C ASN A 2 20.35 20.67 7.59
N CYS A 3 20.91 21.75 8.05
CA CYS A 3 20.24 22.74 8.91
C CYS A 3 19.08 23.40 8.14
N MET A 4 17.88 23.37 8.67
CA MET A 4 16.70 24.00 8.06
C MET A 4 16.82 25.53 7.96
N ASN A 5 17.70 26.15 8.76
CA ASN A 5 17.89 27.60 8.78
C ASN A 5 18.89 28.09 7.72
N CYS A 6 20.04 27.42 7.57
CA CYS A 6 21.13 27.90 6.71
C CYS A 6 21.62 26.89 5.66
N GLY A 7 21.03 25.69 5.62
CA GLY A 7 21.39 24.64 4.67
C GLY A 7 22.71 23.90 4.95
N ALA A 8 23.49 24.33 5.95
CA ALA A 8 24.78 23.72 6.25
C ALA A 8 24.62 22.29 6.81
N PRO A 9 25.58 21.38 6.54
CA PRO A 9 25.54 20.03 7.06
C PRO A 9 25.63 20.04 8.60
N LEU A 10 24.77 19.22 9.23
CA LEU A 10 24.71 19.09 10.70
C LEU A 10 25.58 17.93 11.15
N GLY A 11 26.47 18.23 12.13
CA GLY A 11 27.26 17.25 12.85
C GLY A 11 26.52 16.67 14.07
N ARG A 12 27.27 16.15 15.06
CA ARG A 12 26.71 15.57 16.30
C ARG A 12 26.19 16.62 17.29
N SER A 13 26.65 17.87 17.21
CA SER A 13 26.28 18.96 18.14
C SER A 13 24.78 19.26 18.11
N MET A 14 24.22 19.73 19.23
CA MET A 14 22.85 20.25 19.32
C MET A 14 22.68 21.60 18.65
N TYR A 15 23.76 22.23 18.25
CA TYR A 15 23.81 23.54 17.57
C TYR A 15 24.38 23.38 16.17
N CYS A 16 23.86 24.15 15.22
CA CYS A 16 24.41 24.21 13.88
C CYS A 16 25.81 24.85 13.89
N PRO A 17 26.82 24.20 13.31
CA PRO A 17 28.18 24.74 13.32
C PRO A 17 28.33 26.06 12.55
N SER A 18 27.45 26.30 11.57
CA SER A 18 27.52 27.49 10.71
C SER A 18 26.73 28.68 11.20
N CYS A 19 25.51 28.46 11.74
CA CYS A 19 24.61 29.55 12.16
C CYS A 19 24.29 29.57 13.67
N GLY A 20 24.83 28.65 14.46
CA GLY A 20 24.63 28.58 15.91
C GLY A 20 23.23 28.22 16.37
N LYS A 21 22.27 27.98 15.46
CA LYS A 21 20.88 27.67 15.84
C LYS A 21 20.78 26.31 16.53
N ASN A 22 19.94 26.21 17.57
CA ASN A 22 19.63 24.93 18.19
C ASN A 22 18.84 24.06 17.22
N VAL A 23 19.34 22.87 16.91
CA VAL A 23 18.78 21.90 15.95
C VAL A 23 18.31 20.61 16.60
N GLN A 24 18.23 20.58 17.94
CA GLN A 24 17.85 19.40 18.69
C GLN A 24 16.46 18.88 18.29
N GLN A 25 15.48 19.77 18.14
CA GLN A 25 14.12 19.39 17.72
C GLN A 25 14.10 18.84 16.28
N GLN A 26 14.88 19.47 15.37
CA GLN A 26 15.02 18.98 14.00
C GLN A 26 15.59 17.56 13.98
N LYS A 27 16.63 17.27 14.76
CA LYS A 27 17.24 15.95 14.86
C LYS A 27 16.29 14.92 15.45
N LYS A 28 15.55 15.28 16.53
CA LYS A 28 14.52 14.40 17.12
C LYS A 28 13.42 14.07 16.09
N ALA A 29 12.94 15.04 15.34
CA ALA A 29 11.92 14.83 14.31
C ALA A 29 12.41 13.89 13.21
N GLU A 30 13.65 14.07 12.75
CA GLU A 30 14.24 13.19 11.74
C GLU A 30 14.45 11.77 12.27
N HIS A 31 14.95 11.62 13.49
CA HIS A 31 15.08 10.31 14.14
C HIS A 31 13.73 9.59 14.23
N LEU A 32 12.68 10.27 14.69
CA LEU A 32 11.32 9.70 14.74
C LEU A 32 10.79 9.36 13.35
N SER A 33 11.05 10.20 12.36
CA SER A 33 10.68 9.91 10.98
C SER A 33 11.32 8.62 10.47
N ASN A 34 12.61 8.44 10.72
CA ASN A 34 13.34 7.24 10.31
C ASN A 34 12.88 5.99 11.08
N LEU A 35 12.58 6.14 12.36
CA LEU A 35 12.02 5.05 13.17
C LEU A 35 10.68 4.56 12.59
N TYR A 36 9.75 5.47 12.33
CA TYR A 36 8.46 5.12 11.72
C TYR A 36 8.60 4.57 10.30
N TYR A 37 9.56 5.05 9.52
CA TYR A 37 9.89 4.47 8.21
C TYR A 37 10.31 3.01 8.34
N ASN A 38 11.26 2.68 9.23
CA ASN A 38 11.74 1.31 9.42
C ASN A 38 10.61 0.37 9.87
N GLN A 39 9.79 0.81 10.84
CA GLN A 39 8.61 0.07 11.27
C GLN A 39 7.60 -0.14 10.11
N GLY A 40 7.39 0.89 9.29
CA GLY A 40 6.53 0.81 8.12
C GLY A 40 7.07 -0.18 7.07
N LEU A 41 8.39 -0.22 6.88
CA LEU A 41 9.04 -1.19 5.99
C LEU A 41 8.85 -2.63 6.49
N GLU A 42 9.04 -2.90 7.80
CA GLU A 42 8.78 -4.21 8.40
C GLU A 42 7.33 -4.66 8.18
N LYS A 43 6.36 -3.75 8.38
CA LYS A 43 4.94 -4.01 8.13
C LYS A 43 4.65 -4.32 6.67
N ALA A 44 5.21 -3.57 5.74
CA ALA A 44 5.05 -3.81 4.31
C ALA A 44 5.58 -5.20 3.90
N GLN A 45 6.71 -5.63 4.45
CA GLN A 45 7.32 -6.95 4.18
C GLN A 45 6.42 -8.13 4.56
N ILE A 46 5.64 -8.01 5.64
CA ILE A 46 4.70 -9.03 6.08
C ILE A 46 3.29 -8.83 5.50
N ARG A 47 3.14 -7.96 4.51
CA ARG A 47 1.88 -7.58 3.86
C ARG A 47 0.81 -7.00 4.80
N ASP A 48 1.24 -6.37 5.87
CA ASP A 48 0.43 -5.48 6.70
C ASP A 48 0.47 -4.08 6.05
N LEU A 49 -0.21 -3.94 4.89
CA LEU A 49 -0.11 -2.74 4.07
C LEU A 49 -0.81 -1.53 4.71
N SER A 50 -1.96 -1.74 5.34
CA SER A 50 -2.64 -0.68 6.10
C SER A 50 -1.81 -0.20 7.29
N GLY A 51 -1.17 -1.12 8.04
CA GLY A 51 -0.25 -0.76 9.12
C GLY A 51 1.01 -0.04 8.62
N ALA A 52 1.53 -0.45 7.45
CA ALA A 52 2.64 0.24 6.80
C ALA A 52 2.25 1.67 6.38
N GLU A 53 1.08 1.86 5.76
CA GLU A 53 0.55 3.16 5.38
C GLU A 53 0.51 4.11 6.57
N ASP A 54 -0.10 3.68 7.69
CA ASP A 54 -0.21 4.50 8.90
C ASP A 54 1.15 4.94 9.43
N LEU A 55 2.12 4.04 9.49
CA LEU A 55 3.47 4.33 9.99
C LEU A 55 4.24 5.25 9.04
N LEU A 56 4.13 5.04 7.72
CA LEU A 56 4.77 5.89 6.72
C LEU A 56 4.18 7.30 6.70
N LEU A 57 2.86 7.43 6.85
CA LEU A 57 2.21 8.73 7.02
C LEU A 57 2.68 9.44 8.29
N ARG A 58 2.89 8.72 9.41
CA ARG A 58 3.49 9.28 10.63
C ARG A 58 4.94 9.71 10.38
N SER A 59 5.73 8.90 9.68
CA SER A 59 7.09 9.27 9.28
C SER A 59 7.10 10.61 8.54
N LEU A 60 6.22 10.78 7.56
CA LEU A 60 6.10 12.00 6.76
C LEU A 60 5.53 13.21 7.53
N LYS A 61 4.77 12.99 8.62
CA LYS A 61 4.37 14.07 9.54
C LYS A 61 5.56 14.67 10.27
N PHE A 62 6.53 13.84 10.68
CA PHE A 62 7.75 14.31 11.33
C PHE A 62 8.75 14.91 10.35
N ASN A 63 8.91 14.31 9.17
CA ASN A 63 9.80 14.81 8.13
C ASN A 63 9.19 14.62 6.73
N LYS A 64 8.62 15.68 6.19
CA LYS A 64 8.01 15.68 4.83
C LYS A 64 9.03 15.40 3.70
N LEU A 65 10.31 15.60 3.98
CA LEU A 65 11.42 15.38 3.04
C LEU A 65 12.03 13.97 3.18
N ASN A 66 11.42 13.07 3.94
CA ASN A 66 11.87 11.68 4.02
C ASN A 66 11.54 10.96 2.69
N ILE A 67 12.47 11.02 1.73
CA ILE A 67 12.32 10.45 0.39
C ILE A 67 12.09 8.94 0.43
N PRO A 68 12.86 8.14 1.19
CA PRO A 68 12.60 6.71 1.34
C PRO A 68 11.19 6.39 1.84
N ALA A 69 10.70 7.12 2.86
CA ALA A 69 9.36 6.90 3.39
C ALA A 69 8.27 7.20 2.34
N ARG A 70 8.46 8.26 1.56
CA ARG A 70 7.53 8.63 0.49
C ARG A 70 7.54 7.63 -0.65
N ASN A 71 8.72 7.15 -1.05
CA ASN A 71 8.85 6.13 -2.09
C ASN A 71 8.19 4.81 -1.67
N LEU A 72 8.40 4.40 -0.42
CA LEU A 72 7.79 3.19 0.12
C LEU A 72 6.27 3.34 0.26
N LEU A 73 5.77 4.51 0.67
CA LEU A 73 4.34 4.79 0.73
C LEU A 73 3.69 4.65 -0.66
N GLY A 74 4.35 5.16 -1.70
CA GLY A 74 3.92 4.94 -3.08
C GLY A 74 3.86 3.46 -3.47
N LEU A 75 4.85 2.65 -3.07
CA LEU A 75 4.82 1.19 -3.28
C LEU A 75 3.67 0.51 -2.53
N VAL A 76 3.43 0.90 -1.28
CA VAL A 76 2.30 0.38 -0.48
C VAL A 76 0.97 0.68 -1.17
N TYR A 77 0.75 1.91 -1.63
CA TYR A 77 -0.45 2.26 -2.39
C TYR A 77 -0.57 1.46 -3.68
N TYR A 78 0.55 1.26 -4.40
CA TYR A 78 0.55 0.46 -5.62
C TYR A 78 0.15 -1.00 -5.36
N GLU A 79 0.68 -1.60 -4.29
CA GLU A 79 0.33 -2.96 -3.87
C GLU A 79 -1.15 -3.10 -3.43
N MET A 80 -1.75 -2.03 -2.92
CA MET A 80 -3.19 -1.96 -2.59
C MET A 80 -4.07 -1.67 -3.83
N GLY A 81 -3.47 -1.48 -5.00
CA GLY A 81 -4.17 -1.12 -6.24
C GLY A 81 -4.55 0.36 -6.37
N GLU A 82 -4.02 1.21 -5.48
CA GLU A 82 -4.24 2.65 -5.42
C GLU A 82 -3.21 3.39 -6.31
N ALA A 83 -3.18 3.09 -7.61
CA ALA A 83 -2.13 3.56 -8.52
C ALA A 83 -2.05 5.09 -8.61
N VAL A 84 -3.16 5.81 -8.46
CA VAL A 84 -3.18 7.29 -8.48
C VAL A 84 -2.46 7.83 -7.24
N SER A 85 -2.76 7.28 -6.05
CA SER A 85 -2.09 7.65 -4.80
C SER A 85 -0.59 7.34 -4.89
N ALA A 86 -0.23 6.17 -5.44
CA ALA A 86 1.17 5.77 -5.65
C ALA A 86 1.92 6.77 -6.53
N LEU A 87 1.36 7.11 -7.71
CA LEU A 87 1.95 8.09 -8.62
C LEU A 87 2.08 9.47 -7.97
N SER A 88 1.09 9.90 -7.20
CA SER A 88 1.13 11.17 -6.48
C SER A 88 2.33 11.23 -5.53
N GLU A 89 2.55 10.19 -4.72
CA GLU A 89 3.66 10.14 -3.78
C GLU A 89 5.02 10.10 -4.50
N TRP A 90 5.15 9.34 -5.58
CA TRP A 90 6.39 9.29 -6.37
C TRP A 90 6.68 10.60 -7.10
N ILE A 91 5.66 11.29 -7.64
CA ILE A 91 5.84 12.61 -8.27
C ILE A 91 6.30 13.65 -7.22
N ILE A 92 5.69 13.65 -6.03
CA ILE A 92 6.11 14.52 -4.93
C ILE A 92 7.55 14.20 -4.52
N SER A 93 7.90 12.92 -4.39
CA SER A 93 9.25 12.46 -4.09
C SER A 93 10.27 12.98 -5.11
N LYS A 94 9.96 12.80 -6.41
CA LYS A 94 10.82 13.30 -7.52
C LYS A 94 10.97 14.80 -7.51
N ASN A 95 9.96 15.57 -7.11
CA ASN A 95 10.04 17.02 -6.99
C ASN A 95 10.99 17.48 -5.86
N PHE A 96 11.04 16.72 -4.75
CA PHE A 96 11.98 17.00 -3.65
C PHE A 96 13.41 16.56 -3.98
N GLN A 97 13.58 15.42 -4.65
CA GLN A 97 14.89 14.89 -5.04
C GLN A 97 14.83 14.38 -6.48
N ARG A 98 15.47 15.13 -7.39
CA ARG A 98 15.44 14.84 -8.84
C ARG A 98 16.45 13.78 -9.29
N LYS A 99 17.61 13.67 -8.59
CA LYS A 99 18.67 12.73 -8.91
C LYS A 99 18.72 11.60 -7.88
N ASP A 100 19.15 10.43 -8.31
CA ASP A 100 19.33 9.26 -7.45
C ASP A 100 18.06 8.94 -6.61
N ASN A 101 16.90 8.95 -7.25
CA ASN A 101 15.60 8.74 -6.61
C ASN A 101 14.85 7.60 -7.29
N LEU A 102 14.61 6.51 -6.56
CA LEU A 102 13.88 5.33 -7.01
C LEU A 102 12.47 5.63 -7.54
N ALA A 103 11.85 6.73 -7.09
CA ALA A 103 10.55 7.15 -7.62
C ALA A 103 10.58 7.36 -9.14
N SER A 104 11.72 7.81 -9.70
CA SER A 104 11.86 7.97 -11.15
C SER A 104 11.75 6.64 -11.87
N ASP A 105 12.37 5.59 -11.34
CA ASP A 105 12.35 4.24 -11.91
C ASP A 105 10.94 3.63 -11.82
N TYR A 106 10.23 3.84 -10.70
CA TYR A 106 8.85 3.36 -10.55
C TYR A 106 7.90 4.03 -11.53
N ILE A 107 7.99 5.35 -11.71
CA ILE A 107 7.20 6.10 -12.67
C ILE A 107 7.51 5.62 -14.11
N GLU A 108 8.80 5.49 -14.44
CA GLU A 108 9.24 5.07 -15.78
C GLU A 108 8.75 3.65 -16.11
N ARG A 109 8.82 2.71 -15.17
CA ARG A 109 8.29 1.35 -15.35
C ARG A 109 6.79 1.34 -15.64
N LEU A 110 6.01 2.14 -14.89
CA LEU A 110 4.58 2.26 -15.16
C LEU A 110 4.28 2.88 -16.53
N GLN A 111 5.13 3.80 -17.00
CA GLN A 111 4.97 4.45 -18.31
C GLN A 111 5.42 3.56 -19.48
N LYS A 112 6.45 2.73 -19.28
CA LYS A 112 6.94 1.80 -20.31
C LYS A 112 5.96 0.67 -20.64
N GLU A 113 5.14 0.28 -19.67
CA GLU A 113 4.05 -0.67 -19.91
C GLU A 113 2.88 0.05 -20.62
N ALA A 114 2.96 0.18 -21.94
CA ALA A 114 2.10 1.03 -22.78
C ALA A 114 0.59 0.90 -22.50
N ASN A 115 0.12 -0.28 -22.06
CA ASN A 115 -1.30 -0.52 -21.78
C ASN A 115 -1.65 -0.45 -20.27
N LYS A 116 -0.67 -0.27 -19.38
CA LYS A 116 -0.92 -0.36 -17.93
C LYS A 116 -1.66 0.85 -17.38
N LEU A 117 -1.23 2.04 -17.77
CA LEU A 117 -1.91 3.29 -17.37
C LEU A 117 -3.34 3.34 -17.90
N ASP A 118 -3.56 2.91 -19.15
CA ASP A 118 -4.90 2.85 -19.74
C ASP A 118 -5.76 1.80 -19.04
N SER A 119 -5.20 0.64 -18.69
CA SER A 119 -5.88 -0.40 -17.93
C SER A 119 -6.26 0.09 -16.53
N ILE A 120 -5.37 0.82 -15.85
CA ILE A 120 -5.64 1.45 -14.53
C ILE A 120 -6.78 2.46 -14.67
N ASN A 121 -6.68 3.39 -15.63
CA ASN A 121 -7.72 4.40 -15.87
C ASN A 121 -9.07 3.77 -16.20
N LEU A 122 -9.08 2.72 -17.02
CA LEU A 122 -10.29 1.98 -17.35
C LEU A 122 -10.88 1.28 -16.12
N SER A 123 -10.03 0.71 -15.27
CA SER A 123 -10.45 0.06 -14.01
C SER A 123 -11.10 1.08 -13.06
N ILE A 124 -10.55 2.29 -12.95
CA ILE A 124 -11.09 3.37 -12.13
C ILE A 124 -12.46 3.81 -12.68
N LYS A 125 -12.57 4.04 -13.99
CA LYS A 125 -13.84 4.42 -14.64
C LYS A 125 -14.92 3.36 -14.39
N LYS A 126 -14.60 2.09 -14.63
CA LYS A 126 -15.53 0.97 -14.39
C LYS A 126 -15.90 0.81 -12.92
N PHE A 127 -14.98 1.07 -11.99
CA PHE A 127 -15.26 1.04 -10.56
C PHE A 127 -16.24 2.13 -10.15
N ASN A 128 -16.05 3.35 -10.63
CA ASN A 128 -16.98 4.47 -10.39
C ASN A 128 -18.36 4.19 -11.00
N GLU A 129 -18.41 3.56 -12.16
CA GLU A 129 -19.67 3.14 -12.79
C GLU A 129 -20.35 2.03 -11.97
N ALA A 130 -19.61 1.03 -11.47
CA ALA A 130 -20.15 0.01 -10.59
C ALA A 130 -20.73 0.61 -9.29
N LEU A 131 -20.05 1.63 -8.70
CA LEU A 131 -20.58 2.38 -7.57
C LEU A 131 -21.91 3.09 -7.92
N ARG A 132 -22.01 3.69 -9.12
CA ARG A 132 -23.23 4.31 -9.60
C ARG A 132 -24.35 3.28 -9.75
N CYS A 133 -24.07 2.14 -10.39
CA CYS A 133 -25.05 1.05 -10.52
C CYS A 133 -25.58 0.57 -9.15
N CYS A 134 -24.71 0.47 -8.13
CA CYS A 134 -25.13 0.13 -6.78
C CYS A 134 -26.12 1.16 -6.19
N ARG A 135 -25.85 2.48 -6.40
CA ARG A 135 -26.76 3.55 -5.93
C ARG A 135 -28.11 3.55 -6.63
N GLU A 136 -28.14 3.10 -7.88
CA GLU A 136 -29.35 2.99 -8.70
C GLU A 136 -30.10 1.68 -8.50
N GLY A 137 -29.63 0.77 -7.59
CA GLY A 137 -30.21 -0.53 -7.34
C GLY A 137 -29.86 -1.62 -8.37
N ASN A 138 -29.00 -1.32 -9.35
CA ASN A 138 -28.58 -2.23 -10.42
C ASN A 138 -27.38 -3.09 -9.99
N GLU A 139 -27.50 -3.81 -8.88
CA GLU A 139 -26.40 -4.57 -8.26
C GLU A 139 -25.83 -5.67 -9.17
N ASP A 140 -26.66 -6.34 -9.97
CA ASP A 140 -26.19 -7.42 -10.85
C ASP A 140 -25.21 -6.91 -11.92
N VAL A 141 -25.46 -5.72 -12.46
CA VAL A 141 -24.55 -5.04 -13.39
C VAL A 141 -23.25 -4.69 -12.68
N ALA A 142 -23.33 -4.14 -11.46
CA ALA A 142 -22.16 -3.83 -10.66
C ALA A 142 -21.31 -5.08 -10.37
N VAL A 143 -21.93 -6.21 -10.04
CA VAL A 143 -21.23 -7.50 -9.82
C VAL A 143 -20.46 -7.94 -11.06
N ILE A 144 -21.05 -7.83 -12.25
CA ILE A 144 -20.37 -8.21 -13.51
C ILE A 144 -19.16 -7.31 -13.75
N GLN A 145 -19.31 -6.00 -13.58
CA GLN A 145 -18.23 -5.03 -13.75
C GLN A 145 -17.10 -5.26 -12.74
N LEU A 146 -17.43 -5.43 -11.46
CA LEU A 146 -16.45 -5.65 -10.40
C LEU A 146 -15.65 -6.93 -10.58
N LYS A 147 -16.29 -8.03 -11.02
CA LYS A 147 -15.58 -9.27 -11.35
C LYS A 147 -14.56 -9.05 -12.48
N LYS A 148 -14.93 -8.30 -13.53
CA LYS A 148 -14.02 -7.95 -14.63
C LYS A 148 -12.84 -7.11 -14.14
N ILE A 149 -13.10 -6.12 -13.27
CA ILE A 149 -12.05 -5.28 -12.67
C ILE A 149 -11.08 -6.14 -11.86
N ILE A 150 -11.58 -7.02 -11.00
CA ILE A 150 -10.74 -7.91 -10.16
C ILE A 150 -9.90 -8.88 -11.02
N GLN A 151 -10.42 -9.33 -12.15
CA GLN A 151 -9.64 -10.15 -13.10
C GLN A 151 -8.50 -9.37 -13.75
N GLN A 152 -8.72 -8.10 -14.10
CA GLN A 152 -7.73 -7.22 -14.73
C GLN A 152 -6.75 -6.61 -13.74
N ASN A 153 -7.23 -6.26 -12.56
CA ASN A 153 -6.47 -5.68 -11.46
C ASN A 153 -6.84 -6.34 -10.14
N HIS A 154 -6.21 -7.48 -9.87
CA HIS A 154 -6.48 -8.28 -8.66
C HIS A 154 -6.07 -7.58 -7.37
N ARG A 155 -5.19 -6.56 -7.44
CA ARG A 155 -4.72 -5.79 -6.27
C ARG A 155 -5.71 -4.72 -5.80
N LEU A 156 -6.69 -4.33 -6.62
CA LEU A 156 -7.64 -3.27 -6.26
C LEU A 156 -8.55 -3.71 -5.12
N ILE A 157 -8.11 -3.48 -3.89
CA ILE A 157 -8.79 -3.90 -2.65
C ILE A 157 -10.20 -3.34 -2.56
N LYS A 158 -10.41 -2.08 -2.98
CA LYS A 158 -11.73 -1.43 -2.99
C LYS A 158 -12.75 -2.17 -3.84
N ALA A 159 -12.32 -2.79 -4.95
CA ALA A 159 -13.21 -3.60 -5.79
C ALA A 159 -13.63 -4.89 -5.09
N HIS A 160 -12.73 -5.53 -4.32
CA HIS A 160 -13.07 -6.69 -3.50
C HIS A 160 -14.06 -6.33 -2.39
N HIS A 161 -13.84 -5.19 -1.71
CA HIS A 161 -14.76 -4.72 -0.67
C HIS A 161 -16.16 -4.46 -1.20
N LEU A 162 -16.28 -3.71 -2.31
CA LEU A 162 -17.58 -3.41 -2.90
C LEU A 162 -18.30 -4.68 -3.36
N LEU A 163 -17.60 -5.60 -4.03
CA LEU A 163 -18.17 -6.88 -4.45
C LEU A 163 -18.62 -7.75 -3.25
N ALA A 164 -17.83 -7.77 -2.18
CA ALA A 164 -18.17 -8.49 -0.97
C ALA A 164 -19.40 -7.87 -0.29
N LEU A 165 -19.48 -6.55 -0.21
CA LEU A 165 -20.62 -5.82 0.37
C LEU A 165 -21.91 -6.11 -0.38
N ILE A 166 -21.89 -6.11 -1.74
CA ILE A 166 -23.06 -6.51 -2.54
C ILE A 166 -23.47 -7.94 -2.23
N TYR A 167 -22.52 -8.87 -2.10
CA TYR A 167 -22.85 -10.25 -1.76
C TYR A 167 -23.39 -10.42 -0.34
N ILE A 168 -22.93 -9.61 0.63
CA ILE A 168 -23.49 -9.58 1.98
C ILE A 168 -24.94 -9.06 1.93
N HIS A 169 -25.20 -7.98 1.20
CA HIS A 169 -26.52 -7.41 1.03
C HIS A 169 -27.50 -8.41 0.35
N GLN A 170 -27.00 -9.22 -0.59
CA GLN A 170 -27.77 -10.28 -1.25
C GLN A 170 -27.82 -11.58 -0.45
N GLU A 171 -27.36 -11.60 0.80
CA GLU A 171 -27.27 -12.78 1.68
C GLU A 171 -26.45 -13.94 1.11
N LYS A 172 -25.62 -13.68 0.10
CA LYS A 172 -24.73 -14.65 -0.54
C LYS A 172 -23.40 -14.76 0.22
N TYR A 173 -23.46 -15.08 1.52
CA TYR A 173 -22.34 -15.02 2.46
C TYR A 173 -21.11 -15.84 2.04
N GLU A 174 -21.31 -17.02 1.45
CA GLU A 174 -20.19 -17.85 0.99
C GLU A 174 -19.41 -17.21 -0.18
N LYS A 175 -20.12 -16.47 -1.06
CA LYS A 175 -19.45 -15.72 -2.14
C LYS A 175 -18.70 -14.52 -1.55
N ALA A 176 -19.30 -13.81 -0.60
CA ALA A 176 -18.64 -12.71 0.11
C ALA A 176 -17.36 -13.18 0.79
N ARG A 177 -17.44 -14.31 1.55
CA ARG A 177 -16.28 -14.91 2.23
C ARG A 177 -15.13 -15.22 1.28
N LYS A 178 -15.42 -15.81 0.10
CA LYS A 178 -14.39 -16.11 -0.91
C LYS A 178 -13.68 -14.85 -1.44
N ILE A 179 -14.42 -13.76 -1.64
CA ILE A 179 -13.85 -12.49 -2.10
C ILE A 179 -13.03 -11.81 -0.99
N LEU A 180 -13.53 -11.81 0.25
CA LEU A 180 -12.82 -11.25 1.39
C LEU A 180 -11.52 -12.00 1.71
N LYS A 181 -11.50 -13.33 1.55
CA LYS A 181 -10.25 -14.12 1.64
C LYS A 181 -9.21 -13.70 0.60
N LYS A 182 -9.62 -13.27 -0.60
CA LYS A 182 -8.68 -12.70 -1.59
C LYS A 182 -8.18 -11.32 -1.15
N ALA A 183 -9.04 -10.48 -0.59
CA ALA A 183 -8.65 -9.17 -0.07
C ALA A 183 -7.62 -9.26 1.07
N ILE A 184 -7.77 -10.24 1.99
CA ILE A 184 -6.77 -10.48 3.06
C ILE A 184 -5.40 -10.89 2.53
N ARG A 185 -5.33 -11.55 1.38
CA ARG A 185 -4.03 -11.89 0.77
C ARG A 185 -3.30 -10.65 0.27
N ILE A 186 -4.02 -9.60 -0.11
CA ILE A 186 -3.44 -8.32 -0.52
C ILE A 186 -2.97 -7.56 0.71
N ASP A 187 -3.86 -7.40 1.70
CA ASP A 187 -3.59 -6.69 2.94
C ASP A 187 -4.18 -7.43 4.14
N ARG A 188 -3.29 -7.95 4.99
CA ARG A 188 -3.66 -8.86 6.10
C ARG A 188 -4.44 -8.18 7.22
N THR A 189 -4.21 -6.91 7.44
CA THR A 189 -4.74 -6.16 8.58
C THR A 189 -5.76 -5.11 8.19
N ASN A 190 -6.22 -5.13 6.94
CA ASN A 190 -7.20 -4.18 6.47
C ASN A 190 -8.49 -4.23 7.31
N SER A 191 -8.75 -3.14 8.04
CA SER A 191 -9.86 -3.04 8.99
C SER A 191 -11.23 -3.27 8.35
N THR A 192 -11.42 -2.79 7.11
CA THR A 192 -12.68 -2.98 6.36
C THR A 192 -12.88 -4.45 5.99
N THR A 193 -11.82 -5.12 5.52
CA THR A 193 -11.87 -6.55 5.19
C THR A 193 -12.20 -7.37 6.42
N LEU A 194 -11.55 -7.11 7.56
CA LEU A 194 -11.78 -7.82 8.81
C LEU A 194 -13.18 -7.59 9.35
N ARG A 195 -13.70 -6.36 9.27
CA ARG A 195 -15.06 -6.04 9.68
C ARG A 195 -16.10 -6.80 8.86
N TYR A 196 -15.98 -6.84 7.54
CA TYR A 196 -16.91 -7.57 6.67
C TYR A 196 -16.80 -9.09 6.88
N LEU A 197 -15.62 -9.63 7.17
CA LEU A 197 -15.49 -11.04 7.53
C LEU A 197 -16.20 -11.36 8.82
N LYS A 198 -16.03 -10.53 9.85
CA LYS A 198 -16.74 -10.70 11.12
C LYS A 198 -18.25 -10.67 10.93
N GLU A 199 -18.78 -9.75 10.12
CA GLU A 199 -20.20 -9.69 9.78
C GLU A 199 -20.70 -11.00 9.10
N VAL A 200 -19.91 -11.51 8.14
CA VAL A 200 -20.23 -12.79 7.48
C VAL A 200 -20.20 -13.96 8.46
N GLU A 201 -19.27 -13.99 9.41
CA GLU A 201 -19.17 -15.01 10.46
C GLU A 201 -20.36 -14.98 11.39
N GLU A 202 -20.76 -13.81 11.85
CA GLU A 202 -21.93 -13.61 12.71
C GLU A 202 -23.22 -14.08 12.02
N LYS A 203 -23.38 -13.82 10.73
CA LYS A 203 -24.56 -14.23 9.95
C LYS A 203 -24.60 -15.72 9.59
N THR A 204 -23.44 -16.36 9.45
CA THR A 204 -23.36 -17.78 9.03
C THR A 204 -23.13 -18.75 10.18
N GLY A 205 -22.79 -18.25 11.37
CA GLY A 205 -22.42 -19.08 12.53
C GLY A 205 -21.11 -19.86 12.33
N THR A 206 -20.37 -19.61 11.23
CA THR A 206 -19.14 -20.33 10.91
C THR A 206 -17.96 -19.37 10.99
N ALA A 207 -17.04 -19.62 11.95
CA ALA A 207 -15.81 -18.86 12.08
C ALA A 207 -14.95 -19.02 10.82
N THR A 208 -14.47 -17.90 10.28
CA THR A 208 -13.48 -17.91 9.21
C THR A 208 -12.13 -18.17 9.86
N ASN A 209 -11.70 -19.41 9.86
CA ASN A 209 -10.40 -19.79 10.38
C ASN A 209 -9.32 -19.11 9.52
N LEU A 210 -8.89 -17.92 9.92
CA LEU A 210 -7.79 -17.18 9.28
C LEU A 210 -6.44 -17.85 9.58
N ASP A 211 -6.37 -18.59 10.72
CA ASP A 211 -5.18 -19.33 11.18
C ASP A 211 -5.18 -20.79 10.79
N SER A 212 -6.30 -21.39 10.34
CA SER A 212 -6.29 -22.77 9.93
C SER A 212 -5.59 -22.93 8.59
N ARG A 213 -4.28 -23.13 8.72
CA ARG A 213 -3.47 -23.93 7.80
C ARG A 213 -3.83 -23.67 6.33
N TRP A 214 -3.12 -22.79 5.77
CA TRP A 214 -2.68 -23.01 4.40
C TRP A 214 -2.28 -24.47 4.33
N THR A 215 -3.13 -25.31 3.73
CA THR A 215 -2.71 -26.68 3.47
C THR A 215 -1.39 -26.59 2.72
N LEU A 216 -0.47 -27.54 2.93
CA LEU A 216 0.82 -27.56 2.23
C LEU A 216 0.66 -27.38 0.71
N ARG A 217 -0.51 -27.72 0.17
CA ARG A 217 -0.87 -27.57 -1.23
C ARG A 217 -1.25 -26.12 -1.58
N GLU A 218 -1.97 -25.41 -0.72
CA GLU A 218 -2.27 -23.98 -0.89
C GLU A 218 -1.03 -23.10 -0.66
N ARG A 219 -0.12 -23.50 0.25
CA ARG A 219 1.21 -22.88 0.35
C ARG A 219 2.01 -23.05 -0.94
N ARG A 220 2.09 -24.25 -1.49
CA ARG A 220 2.83 -24.50 -2.75
C ARG A 220 2.19 -23.81 -3.96
N HIS A 221 0.87 -23.70 -4.03
CA HIS A 221 0.18 -22.93 -5.08
C HIS A 221 0.35 -21.43 -4.88
N ALA A 222 0.27 -20.92 -3.65
CA ALA A 222 0.53 -19.52 -3.37
C ALA A 222 2.01 -19.16 -3.59
N GLU A 223 2.95 -20.03 -3.19
CA GLU A 223 4.39 -19.88 -3.44
C GLU A 223 4.71 -20.01 -4.95
N ALA A 224 4.00 -20.84 -5.70
CA ALA A 224 4.16 -20.99 -7.15
C ALA A 224 3.46 -19.84 -7.92
N GLU A 225 2.29 -19.37 -7.50
CA GLU A 225 1.66 -18.16 -8.02
C GLU A 225 2.43 -16.90 -7.59
N GLU A 226 2.95 -16.86 -6.37
CA GLU A 226 3.86 -15.82 -5.91
C GLU A 226 5.17 -15.87 -6.70
N SER A 227 5.80 -17.01 -6.91
CA SER A 227 7.04 -17.10 -7.70
C SER A 227 6.82 -16.76 -9.18
N SER A 228 5.66 -17.08 -9.75
CA SER A 228 5.32 -16.74 -11.14
C SER A 228 4.94 -15.27 -11.32
N THR A 229 4.22 -14.67 -10.37
CA THR A 229 3.92 -13.24 -10.34
C THR A 229 5.08 -12.40 -9.78
N TYR A 230 5.85 -12.94 -8.85
CA TYR A 230 7.02 -12.27 -8.26
C TYR A 230 8.24 -12.24 -9.19
N GLN A 231 8.35 -13.11 -10.18
CA GLN A 231 9.41 -12.95 -11.18
C GLN A 231 9.25 -11.69 -12.04
N VAL A 232 8.02 -11.19 -12.19
CA VAL A 232 7.77 -9.90 -12.87
C VAL A 232 7.74 -8.73 -11.87
N ASP A 233 7.33 -8.97 -10.62
CA ASP A 233 7.09 -7.92 -9.61
C ASP A 233 8.25 -7.76 -8.60
N ASN A 234 9.11 -8.78 -8.38
CA ASN A 234 10.31 -8.65 -7.54
C ASN A 234 11.36 -7.68 -8.12
N GLU A 235 11.31 -7.41 -9.42
CA GLU A 235 12.11 -6.33 -9.99
C GLU A 235 11.64 -4.93 -9.56
N ILE A 236 10.41 -4.79 -9.05
CA ILE A 236 9.86 -3.50 -8.58
C ILE A 236 10.13 -3.29 -7.08
N ILE A 237 10.22 -4.35 -6.29
CA ILE A 237 10.62 -4.28 -4.89
C ILE A 237 12.15 -4.28 -4.80
N ILE A 238 12.78 -3.24 -5.28
CA ILE A 238 14.12 -2.88 -4.83
C ILE A 238 13.91 -2.45 -3.37
N GLN A 239 14.33 -3.31 -2.44
CA GLN A 239 14.24 -3.02 -1.00
C GLN A 239 14.95 -1.68 -0.75
N PRO A 240 14.22 -0.61 -0.37
CA PRO A 240 14.90 0.60 0.05
C PRO A 240 15.76 0.25 1.26
N PRO A 241 17.02 0.74 1.34
CA PRO A 241 17.90 0.43 2.46
C PRO A 241 17.25 0.88 3.77
N ALA A 242 17.16 -0.03 4.73
CA ALA A 242 16.76 0.33 6.09
C ALA A 242 17.77 1.34 6.66
N PHE A 243 17.29 2.37 7.36
CA PHE A 243 18.16 3.24 8.11
C PHE A 243 18.78 2.44 9.26
N ARG A 244 20.05 2.08 9.13
CA ARG A 244 20.81 1.54 10.26
C ARG A 244 21.07 2.67 11.25
N GLU A 245 20.69 2.48 12.50
CA GLU A 245 21.21 3.32 13.58
C GLU A 245 22.72 3.19 13.55
N SER A 246 23.42 4.30 13.30
CA SER A 246 24.86 4.33 13.51
C SER A 246 25.06 4.15 15.01
N SER A 247 25.44 2.94 15.40
CA SER A 247 25.94 2.65 16.75
C SER A 247 26.97 3.70 17.10
N ALA A 248 26.74 4.38 18.21
CA ALA A 248 27.51 5.48 18.75
C ALA A 248 28.96 5.10 19.03
#